data_c3f389eba8217be9847edbc0a15de2e4
#
_entry.id   c3f389eba8217be9847edbc0a15de2e4
#
_cell.length_a   1.000
_cell.length_b   1.000
_cell.length_c   1.000
_cell.angle_alpha   90.00
_cell.angle_beta   90.00
_cell.angle_gamma   90.00
#
_symmetry.space_group_name_H-M   'P 1'
#
loop_
_entity.id
_entity.type
_entity.pdbx_description
1 polymer ?
#
loop_
_entity_poly.entity_id
_entity_poly.type
_entity_poly.pdbx_seq_one_letter_code
_entity_poly.pdbx_strand_id
1 'polypeptide(L)'
;MPKTTPEIKIRGVKNFGARVKLFGDDYDQAVKHAYEICKKEKKEFIHPFDDPYTIAGQGTVGKEILEINNDLDAIFVPVGGGGLLAGVSAWIAQNNKKIKMPFNSSINIKKLKKILKVN
;
A
#
# COMPACT_ATOMS: atom_id res chain seq x y z
N MET A 1 14.10 -3.25 -8.16
CA MET A 1 14.10 -1.79 -7.90
C MET A 1 14.71 -1.08 -9.09
N PRO A 2 14.34 0.18 -9.41
CA PRO A 2 15.06 0.99 -10.40
C PRO A 2 16.53 1.14 -10.04
N LYS A 3 17.39 1.34 -11.05
CA LYS A 3 18.81 1.62 -10.84
C LYS A 3 19.05 2.96 -10.10
N THR A 4 18.08 3.88 -10.23
CA THR A 4 18.07 5.19 -9.56
C THR A 4 17.69 5.14 -8.08
N THR A 5 17.40 3.94 -7.53
CA THR A 5 17.02 3.79 -6.13
C THR A 5 18.17 4.20 -5.19
N PRO A 6 17.93 5.08 -4.19
CA PRO A 6 18.95 5.48 -3.23
C PRO A 6 19.57 4.28 -2.49
N GLU A 7 20.88 4.31 -2.32
CA GLU A 7 21.66 3.22 -1.72
C GLU A 7 21.19 2.85 -0.29
N ILE A 8 20.71 3.81 0.48
CA ILE A 8 20.18 3.56 1.82
C ILE A 8 18.96 2.60 1.81
N LYS A 9 18.10 2.70 0.78
CA LYS A 9 16.96 1.80 0.61
C LYS A 9 17.40 0.41 0.17
N ILE A 10 18.40 0.34 -0.72
CA ILE A 10 18.97 -0.92 -1.20
C ILE A 10 19.60 -1.68 -0.04
N ARG A 11 20.42 -0.99 0.77
CA ARG A 11 21.04 -1.59 1.97
C ARG A 11 20.02 -2.03 3.00
N GLY A 12 19.01 -1.20 3.26
CA GLY A 12 17.93 -1.57 4.18
C GLY A 12 17.28 -2.90 3.82
N VAL A 13 16.95 -3.09 2.55
CA VAL A 13 16.34 -4.35 2.07
C VAL A 13 17.31 -5.53 2.15
N LYS A 14 18.59 -5.32 1.78
CA LYS A 14 19.63 -6.37 1.88
C LYS A 14 19.88 -6.81 3.33
N ASN A 15 19.83 -5.89 4.29
CA ASN A 15 20.03 -6.19 5.71
C ASN A 15 18.95 -7.14 6.28
N PHE A 16 17.77 -7.18 5.68
CA PHE A 16 16.73 -8.17 5.97
C PHE A 16 16.91 -9.51 5.24
N GLY A 17 18.06 -9.75 4.60
CA GLY A 17 18.36 -10.98 3.88
C GLY A 17 17.74 -11.10 2.49
N ALA A 18 17.08 -10.05 2.00
CA ALA A 18 16.44 -10.09 0.69
C ALA A 18 17.45 -9.86 -0.45
N ARG A 19 17.25 -10.57 -1.55
CA ARG A 19 18.03 -10.35 -2.78
C ARG A 19 17.46 -9.17 -3.56
N VAL A 20 18.29 -8.16 -3.84
CA VAL A 20 17.89 -6.98 -4.60
C VAL A 20 18.39 -7.12 -6.05
N LYS A 21 17.46 -6.99 -7.02
CA LYS A 21 17.78 -6.84 -8.44
C LYS A 21 17.47 -5.41 -8.86
N LEU A 22 18.45 -4.73 -9.42
CA LEU A 22 18.30 -3.38 -9.97
C LEU A 22 18.05 -3.49 -11.48
N PHE A 23 16.97 -2.87 -11.96
CA PHE A 23 16.60 -2.90 -13.37
C PHE A 23 15.80 -1.66 -13.76
N GLY A 24 16.08 -1.13 -14.95
CA GLY A 24 15.41 0.06 -15.46
C GLY A 24 15.78 1.33 -14.72
N ASP A 25 15.29 2.45 -15.23
CA ASP A 25 15.59 3.78 -14.70
C ASP A 25 14.41 4.36 -13.91
N ASP A 26 13.21 3.75 -14.07
CA ASP A 26 11.99 4.13 -13.39
C ASP A 26 11.25 2.92 -12.78
N TYR A 27 10.16 3.24 -12.06
CA TYR A 27 9.32 2.25 -11.39
C TYR A 27 8.65 1.28 -12.35
N ASP A 28 8.13 1.77 -13.49
CA ASP A 28 7.34 0.97 -14.42
C ASP A 28 8.20 -0.09 -15.11
N GLN A 29 9.44 0.27 -15.51
CA GLN A 29 10.40 -0.67 -16.07
C GLN A 29 10.79 -1.74 -15.05
N ALA A 30 11.02 -1.35 -13.79
CA ALA A 30 11.35 -2.29 -12.73
C ALA A 30 10.20 -3.26 -12.44
N VAL A 31 8.95 -2.78 -12.42
CA VAL A 31 7.76 -3.61 -12.20
C VAL A 31 7.54 -4.59 -13.36
N LYS A 32 7.64 -4.13 -14.61
CA LYS A 32 7.52 -4.99 -15.78
C LYS A 32 8.52 -6.15 -15.73
N HIS A 33 9.78 -5.83 -15.43
CA HIS A 33 10.81 -6.85 -15.27
C HIS A 33 10.55 -7.79 -14.08
N ALA A 34 9.99 -7.30 -12.98
CA ALA A 34 9.62 -8.14 -11.85
C ALA A 34 8.53 -9.17 -12.23
N TYR A 35 7.53 -8.78 -13.01
CA TYR A 35 6.54 -9.71 -13.54
C TYR A 35 7.16 -10.78 -14.46
N GLU A 36 8.12 -10.41 -15.29
CA GLU A 36 8.86 -11.38 -16.14
C GLU A 36 9.60 -12.41 -15.30
N ILE A 37 10.28 -11.95 -14.22
CA ILE A 37 10.97 -12.84 -13.28
C ILE A 37 9.97 -13.75 -12.58
N CYS A 38 8.86 -13.23 -12.07
CA CYS A 38 7.83 -14.00 -11.39
C CYS A 38 7.31 -15.14 -12.30
N LYS A 39 7.02 -14.80 -13.56
CA LYS A 39 6.58 -15.81 -14.54
C LYS A 39 7.65 -16.86 -14.82
N LYS A 40 8.90 -16.45 -15.02
CA LYS A 40 10.03 -17.35 -15.34
C LYS A 40 10.39 -18.26 -14.16
N GLU A 41 10.42 -17.71 -12.96
CA GLU A 41 10.88 -18.40 -11.75
C GLU A 41 9.71 -18.99 -10.94
N LYS A 42 8.47 -18.94 -11.45
CA LYS A 42 7.23 -19.40 -10.78
C LYS A 42 7.08 -18.82 -9.38
N LYS A 43 7.34 -17.49 -9.25
CA LYS A 43 7.21 -16.72 -8.02
C LYS A 43 5.94 -15.89 -8.04
N GLU A 44 5.42 -15.59 -6.87
CA GLU A 44 4.30 -14.67 -6.71
C GLU A 44 4.77 -13.23 -6.64
N PHE A 45 4.02 -12.33 -7.27
CA PHE A 45 4.25 -10.89 -7.21
C PHE A 45 3.36 -10.30 -6.12
N ILE A 46 3.96 -9.83 -5.04
CA ILE A 46 3.22 -9.11 -4.00
C ILE A 46 3.10 -7.65 -4.42
N HIS A 47 1.89 -7.24 -4.80
CA HIS A 47 1.64 -5.86 -5.22
C HIS A 47 1.73 -4.90 -4.01
N PRO A 48 2.45 -3.76 -4.11
CA PRO A 48 2.74 -2.91 -2.96
C PRO A 48 1.53 -2.19 -2.37
N PHE A 49 0.41 -2.09 -3.09
CA PHE A 49 -0.79 -1.39 -2.62
C PHE A 49 -2.12 -1.86 -3.23
N ASP A 50 -2.14 -2.53 -4.36
CA ASP A 50 -3.36 -2.96 -5.07
C ASP A 50 -3.48 -4.49 -5.04
N ASP A 51 -3.50 -5.03 -3.84
CA ASP A 51 -3.64 -6.44 -3.53
C ASP A 51 -4.48 -6.61 -2.25
N PRO A 52 -5.47 -7.54 -2.22
CA PRO A 52 -6.36 -7.71 -1.08
C PRO A 52 -5.64 -7.99 0.25
N TYR A 53 -4.60 -8.82 0.23
CA TYR A 53 -3.84 -9.16 1.44
C TYR A 53 -2.97 -8.00 1.90
N THR A 54 -2.34 -7.28 0.95
CA THR A 54 -1.60 -6.05 1.26
C THR A 54 -2.53 -5.00 1.88
N ILE A 55 -3.71 -4.78 1.31
CA ILE A 55 -4.72 -3.85 1.83
C ILE A 55 -5.20 -4.28 3.21
N ALA A 56 -5.48 -5.56 3.42
CA ALA A 56 -5.89 -6.09 4.73
C ALA A 56 -4.79 -5.88 5.77
N GLY A 57 -3.53 -6.11 5.42
CA GLY A 57 -2.39 -5.80 6.28
C GLY A 57 -2.31 -4.33 6.67
N GLN A 58 -2.55 -3.40 5.74
CA GLN A 58 -2.62 -1.97 6.04
C GLN A 58 -3.78 -1.60 6.97
N GLY A 59 -4.85 -2.39 7.00
CA GLY A 59 -5.99 -2.22 7.90
C GLY A 59 -5.63 -2.35 9.38
N THR A 60 -4.54 -3.04 9.73
CA THR A 60 -4.05 -3.18 11.11
C THR A 60 -3.72 -1.82 11.75
N VAL A 61 -3.27 -0.85 10.95
CA VAL A 61 -3.06 0.54 11.41
C VAL A 61 -4.36 1.14 11.93
N GLY A 62 -5.47 0.94 11.21
CA GLY A 62 -6.79 1.39 11.65
C GLY A 62 -7.25 0.70 12.94
N LYS A 63 -6.95 -0.59 13.09
CA LYS A 63 -7.21 -1.35 14.31
C LYS A 63 -6.46 -0.74 15.50
N GLU A 64 -5.17 -0.57 15.38
CA GLU A 64 -4.32 -0.03 16.45
C GLU A 64 -4.74 1.41 16.84
N ILE A 65 -5.14 2.24 15.87
CA ILE A 65 -5.67 3.59 16.16
C ILE A 65 -6.92 3.50 17.05
N LEU A 66 -7.88 2.62 16.73
CA LEU A 66 -9.10 2.47 17.53
C LEU A 66 -8.85 1.86 18.90
N GLU A 67 -7.84 1.01 19.07
CA GLU A 67 -7.42 0.46 20.36
C GLU A 67 -6.83 1.56 21.28
N ILE A 68 -6.12 2.55 20.69
CA ILE A 68 -5.56 3.67 21.44
C ILE A 68 -6.62 4.71 21.76
N ASN A 69 -7.44 5.10 20.78
CA ASN A 69 -8.50 6.08 20.96
C ASN A 69 -9.66 5.81 19.96
N ASN A 70 -10.81 5.46 20.51
CA ASN A 70 -12.03 5.19 19.73
C ASN A 70 -12.99 6.40 19.63
N ASP A 71 -12.66 7.51 20.30
CA ASP A 71 -13.45 8.75 20.31
C ASP A 71 -12.76 9.82 19.44
N LEU A 72 -12.67 9.53 18.15
CA LEU A 72 -12.09 10.40 17.13
C LEU A 72 -13.17 10.90 16.18
N ASP A 73 -13.11 12.17 15.79
CA ASP A 73 -13.99 12.75 14.76
C ASP A 73 -13.54 12.38 13.35
N ALA A 74 -12.22 12.32 13.12
CA ALA A 74 -11.67 12.05 11.81
C ALA A 74 -10.24 11.48 11.87
N ILE A 75 -9.88 10.73 10.84
CA ILE A 75 -8.52 10.22 10.62
C ILE A 75 -8.03 10.66 9.24
N PHE A 76 -6.87 11.33 9.19
CA PHE A 76 -6.24 11.78 7.97
C PHE A 76 -5.15 10.80 7.57
N VAL A 77 -5.26 10.24 6.37
CA VAL A 77 -4.31 9.25 5.85
C VAL A 77 -3.60 9.79 4.62
N PRO A 78 -2.25 9.78 4.57
CA PRO A 78 -1.52 10.14 3.38
C PRO A 78 -1.79 9.14 2.25
N VAL A 79 -1.95 9.64 1.01
CA VAL A 79 -2.33 8.80 -0.11
C VAL A 79 -1.28 8.84 -1.21
N GLY A 80 -0.56 7.72 -1.36
CA GLY A 80 0.26 7.41 -2.53
C GLY A 80 -0.50 6.47 -3.47
N GLY A 81 -0.18 5.17 -3.44
CA GLY A 81 -0.88 4.13 -4.23
C GLY A 81 -2.29 3.78 -3.74
N GLY A 82 -2.70 4.24 -2.58
CA GLY A 82 -4.05 4.08 -2.03
C GLY A 82 -4.25 2.88 -1.09
N GLY A 83 -3.30 1.95 -1.01
CA GLY A 83 -3.45 0.73 -0.20
C GLY A 83 -3.62 1.00 1.30
N LEU A 84 -2.84 1.93 1.86
CA LEU A 84 -2.97 2.33 3.27
C LEU A 84 -4.35 2.92 3.56
N LEU A 85 -4.77 3.91 2.75
CA LEU A 85 -6.11 4.50 2.91
C LEU A 85 -7.21 3.45 2.78
N ALA A 86 -7.11 2.54 1.80
CA ALA A 86 -8.09 1.48 1.58
C ALA A 86 -8.21 0.57 2.82
N GLY A 87 -7.08 0.09 3.36
CA GLY A 87 -7.05 -0.78 4.53
C GLY A 87 -7.59 -0.10 5.78
N VAL A 88 -7.08 1.09 6.11
CA VAL A 88 -7.54 1.86 7.28
C VAL A 88 -9.02 2.19 7.16
N SER A 89 -9.47 2.69 6.00
CA SER A 89 -10.89 3.04 5.81
C SER A 89 -11.81 1.84 5.93
N ALA A 90 -11.42 0.68 5.39
CA ALA A 90 -12.22 -0.53 5.50
C ALA A 90 -12.39 -0.96 6.95
N TRP A 91 -11.32 -0.92 7.74
CA TRP A 91 -11.37 -1.26 9.15
C TRP A 91 -12.23 -0.27 9.95
N ILE A 92 -12.01 1.03 9.77
CA ILE A 92 -12.76 2.08 10.47
C ILE A 92 -14.25 2.00 10.12
N ALA A 93 -14.60 1.86 8.85
CA ALA A 93 -16.01 1.78 8.43
C ALA A 93 -16.78 0.60 9.04
N GLN A 94 -16.10 -0.50 9.33
CA GLN A 94 -16.72 -1.66 9.98
C GLN A 94 -16.84 -1.51 11.49
N ASN A 95 -15.89 -0.83 12.14
CA ASN A 95 -15.78 -0.82 13.60
C ASN A 95 -16.25 0.49 14.24
N ASN A 96 -16.13 1.63 13.57
CA ASN A 96 -16.63 2.92 14.05
C ASN A 96 -17.07 3.84 12.91
N LYS A 97 -18.35 3.77 12.55
CA LYS A 97 -18.93 4.55 11.44
C LYS A 97 -19.05 6.05 11.70
N LYS A 98 -18.83 6.52 12.93
CA LYS A 98 -18.86 7.96 13.27
C LYS A 98 -17.62 8.68 12.80
N ILE A 99 -16.49 7.98 12.74
CA ILE A 99 -15.19 8.56 12.36
C ILE A 99 -15.19 8.85 10.86
N LYS A 100 -14.94 10.12 10.53
CA LYS A 100 -14.80 10.55 9.14
C LYS A 100 -13.40 10.20 8.63
N MET A 101 -13.34 9.76 7.39
CA MET A 101 -12.09 9.49 6.68
C MET A 101 -11.89 10.51 5.55
N PRO A 102 -11.60 11.79 5.88
CA PRO A 102 -11.31 12.76 4.85
C PRO A 102 -9.96 12.43 4.23
N PHE A 103 -9.90 12.46 2.91
CA PHE A 103 -8.65 12.29 2.19
C PHE A 103 -8.39 13.50 1.31
N ASN A 104 -7.21 14.03 1.44
CA ASN A 104 -6.71 15.07 0.56
C ASN A 104 -5.78 14.39 -0.45
N SER A 105 -6.26 14.14 -1.65
CA SER A 105 -5.44 13.52 -2.68
C SER A 105 -5.73 14.05 -4.07
N SER A 106 -4.69 14.21 -4.83
CA SER A 106 -4.71 14.30 -6.28
C SER A 106 -5.11 12.97 -6.97
N ILE A 107 -5.41 11.93 -6.17
CA ILE A 107 -5.75 10.60 -6.68
C ILE A 107 -7.20 10.58 -7.16
N ASN A 108 -7.38 10.01 -8.34
CA ASN A 108 -8.67 9.83 -8.99
C ASN A 108 -9.63 9.03 -8.10
N ILE A 109 -10.65 9.72 -7.54
CA ILE A 109 -11.69 9.17 -6.67
C ILE A 109 -12.35 7.91 -7.28
N LYS A 110 -12.44 7.79 -8.62
CA LYS A 110 -12.95 6.61 -9.30
C LYS A 110 -12.12 5.36 -9.02
N LYS A 111 -10.78 5.50 -8.93
CA LYS A 111 -9.89 4.39 -8.60
C LYS A 111 -10.05 3.96 -7.15
N LEU A 112 -10.21 4.90 -6.23
CA LEU A 112 -10.47 4.62 -4.82
C LEU A 112 -11.81 3.92 -4.60
N LYS A 113 -12.89 4.36 -5.25
CA LYS A 113 -14.21 3.69 -5.20
C LYS A 113 -14.13 2.25 -5.70
N LYS A 114 -13.34 1.97 -6.74
CA LYS A 114 -13.14 0.61 -7.25
C LYS A 114 -12.43 -0.29 -6.23
N ILE A 115 -11.42 0.23 -5.52
CA ILE A 115 -10.67 -0.50 -4.49
C ILE A 115 -11.55 -0.78 -3.27
N LEU A 116 -12.31 0.21 -2.81
CA LEU A 116 -13.14 0.11 -1.62
C LEU A 116 -14.49 -0.60 -1.88
N LYS A 117 -14.86 -0.92 -3.12
CA LYS A 117 -16.17 -1.44 -3.51
C LYS A 117 -17.35 -0.66 -2.88
N VAL A 118 -17.18 0.65 -2.70
CA VAL A 118 -18.21 1.54 -2.18
C VAL A 118 -19.03 2.06 -3.35
N ASN A 119 -20.34 1.78 -3.32
CA ASN A 119 -21.33 2.33 -4.27
C ASN A 119 -21.50 3.83 -4.07
#